data_ddc45dfc134ec831449f2091f87d7b2c
#
_entry.id   ddc45dfc134ec831449f2091f87d7b2c
#
_cell.length_a   1.000
_cell.length_b   1.000
_cell.length_c   1.000
_cell.angle_alpha   90.00
_cell.angle_beta   90.00
_cell.angle_gamma   90.00
#
_symmetry.space_group_name_H-M   'P 1'
#
loop_
_entity.id
_entity.type
_entity.pdbx_description
1 polymer ?
#
loop_
_entity_poly.entity_id
_entity_poly.type
_entity_poly.pdbx_seq_one_letter_code
_entity_poly.pdbx_strand_id
1 'polypeptide(L)'
;SGQTTESAEQGNKITIKKPEGVGVYFDGDYVGIAPVSIRKTAGTHTITLYKAGYLIKSYTIQAEDNGKDDEYSYADLISVLD
;
A
#
# COMPACT_ATOMS: atom_id res chain seq x y z
N SER A 1 -7.85 1.58 25.00
CA SER A 1 -7.86 1.87 24.50
C SER A 1 -7.84 2.25 24.23
N GLY A 2 -7.67 2.17 24.40
CA GLY A 2 -7.62 2.52 23.79
C GLY A 2 -7.40 2.64 23.40
N GLN A 3 -7.16 2.42 23.36
CA GLN A 3 -7.00 2.52 22.73
C GLN A 3 -6.78 2.72 22.07
N THR A 4 -6.71 2.51 22.07
CA THR A 4 -6.60 2.80 21.22
C THR A 4 -6.44 3.25 20.65
N THR A 5 -6.34 3.08 20.55
CA THR A 5 -6.30 3.62 19.79
C THR A 5 -6.11 4.19 19.41
N GLU A 6 -6.02 4.13 19.33
CA GLU A 6 -5.89 4.65 18.70
C GLU A 6 -5.22 5.53 18.31
N SER A 7 -5.12 5.67 18.46
CA SER A 7 -4.19 6.70 18.24
C SER A 7 -3.34 6.51 17.05
N ALA A 8 -3.01 5.40 16.77
CA ALA A 8 -2.22 5.08 15.61
C ALA A 8 -2.88 5.60 14.40
N GLU A 9 -4.09 5.87 14.52
CA GLU A 9 -4.84 6.33 13.40
C GLU A 9 -4.54 7.74 13.02
N GLN A 10 -3.71 8.39 13.79
CA GLN A 10 -3.51 9.81 13.57
C GLN A 10 -2.22 10.05 12.87
N GLY A 11 -2.13 9.59 11.68
CA GLY A 11 -0.94 9.77 10.90
C GLY A 11 -0.09 8.52 10.92
N ASN A 12 0.97 8.53 10.14
CA ASN A 12 1.94 7.45 10.08
C ASN A 12 1.38 6.20 9.42
N LYS A 13 0.57 6.39 8.38
CA LYS A 13 0.03 5.31 7.58
C LYS A 13 0.49 5.46 6.14
N ILE A 14 0.55 4.34 5.44
CA ILE A 14 0.73 4.32 3.99
C ILE A 14 -0.57 3.82 3.40
N THR A 15 -1.15 4.59 2.49
CA THR A 15 -2.38 4.22 1.81
C THR A 15 -2.09 4.03 0.33
N ILE A 16 -2.48 2.89 -0.20
CA ILE A 16 -2.43 2.63 -1.64
C ILE A 16 -3.83 2.84 -2.15
N LYS A 17 -4.03 3.93 -2.89
CA LYS A 17 -5.37 4.34 -3.30
C LYS A 17 -5.76 3.76 -4.64
N LYS A 18 -4.83 3.68 -5.58
CA LYS A 18 -5.11 3.25 -6.93
C LYS A 18 -3.99 2.36 -7.43
N PRO A 19 -4.30 1.47 -8.36
CA PRO A 19 -5.61 1.21 -8.96
C PRO A 19 -6.51 0.46 -7.99
N GLU A 20 -7.79 0.80 -8.00
CA GLU A 20 -8.75 0.13 -7.12
C GLU A 20 -8.97 -1.29 -7.57
N GLY A 21 -9.19 -2.17 -6.61
CA GLY A 21 -9.51 -3.56 -6.92
C GLY A 21 -8.33 -4.47 -7.07
N VAL A 22 -7.10 -3.96 -6.96
CA VAL A 22 -5.91 -4.82 -7.06
C VAL A 22 -5.50 -5.28 -5.68
N GLY A 23 -4.93 -6.48 -5.59
CA GLY A 23 -4.35 -6.96 -4.36
C GLY A 23 -3.03 -6.26 -4.12
N VAL A 24 -2.78 -5.90 -2.88
CA VAL A 24 -1.59 -5.18 -2.49
C VAL A 24 -0.76 -6.04 -1.55
N TYR A 25 0.53 -6.15 -1.87
CA TYR A 25 1.49 -6.83 -1.01
C TYR A 25 2.51 -5.81 -0.55
N PHE A 26 2.83 -5.84 0.72
CA PHE A 26 3.80 -4.94 1.32
C PHE A 26 4.96 -5.77 1.85
N ASP A 27 6.14 -5.59 1.25
CA ASP A 27 7.33 -6.40 1.57
C ASP A 27 7.01 -7.90 1.49
N GLY A 28 6.19 -8.27 0.51
CA GLY A 28 5.86 -9.67 0.27
C GLY A 28 4.64 -10.19 1.02
N ASP A 29 4.08 -9.40 1.92
CA ASP A 29 2.93 -9.83 2.71
C ASP A 29 1.64 -9.22 2.15
N TYR A 30 0.64 -10.04 1.95
CA TYR A 30 -0.65 -9.55 1.46
C TYR A 30 -1.33 -8.70 2.53
N VAL A 31 -1.74 -7.49 2.16
CA VAL A 31 -2.34 -6.56 3.11
C VAL A 31 -3.76 -6.16 2.75
N GLY A 32 -4.25 -6.55 1.60
CA GLY A 32 -5.64 -6.27 1.23
C GLY A 32 -5.77 -5.78 -0.18
N ILE A 33 -6.97 -5.32 -0.52
CA ILE A 33 -7.31 -4.85 -1.86
C ILE A 33 -7.40 -3.33 -1.81
N ALA A 34 -6.77 -2.66 -2.79
CA ALA A 34 -6.79 -1.21 -2.83
C ALA A 34 -8.21 -0.67 -3.01
N PRO A 35 -8.57 0.40 -2.32
CA PRO A 35 -7.71 1.20 -1.45
C PRO A 35 -7.46 0.52 -0.11
N VAL A 36 -6.22 0.54 0.35
CA VAL A 36 -5.85 -0.12 1.59
C VAL A 36 -4.80 0.70 2.30
N SER A 37 -4.88 0.75 3.62
CA SER A 37 -3.92 1.49 4.44
C SER A 37 -3.21 0.52 5.37
N ILE A 38 -1.92 0.76 5.57
CA ILE A 38 -1.11 -0.03 6.46
C ILE A 38 -0.31 0.90 7.36
N ARG A 39 0.18 0.36 8.46
CA ARG A 39 1.01 1.13 9.37
C ARG A 39 2.35 1.43 8.67
N LYS A 40 2.78 2.68 8.76
CA LYS A 40 4.05 3.08 8.17
C LYS A 40 5.20 2.75 9.10
N THR A 41 6.23 2.12 8.56
CA THR A 41 7.47 1.91 9.26
C THR A 41 8.59 2.52 8.42
N ALA A 42 9.58 3.06 9.10
CA ALA A 42 10.68 3.73 8.40
C ALA A 42 11.47 2.74 7.58
N GLY A 43 12.01 3.20 6.48
CA GLY A 43 12.92 2.42 5.65
C GLY A 43 12.43 2.22 4.25
N THR A 44 13.11 1.35 3.53
CA THR A 44 12.79 1.01 2.15
C THR A 44 11.82 -0.15 2.14
N HIS A 45 10.76 -0.02 1.37
CA HIS A 45 9.74 -1.07 1.27
C HIS A 45 9.36 -1.31 -0.17
N THR A 46 8.86 -2.50 -0.45
CA THR A 46 8.40 -2.87 -1.78
C THR A 46 6.89 -3.04 -1.74
N ILE A 47 6.21 -2.38 -2.67
CA ILE A 47 4.77 -2.52 -2.83
C ILE A 47 4.55 -3.29 -4.12
N THR A 48 3.82 -4.40 -4.05
CA THR A 48 3.53 -5.23 -5.21
C THR A 48 2.02 -5.22 -5.43
N LEU A 49 1.63 -4.99 -6.66
CA LEU A 49 0.23 -4.94 -7.05
C LEU A 49 -0.08 -6.15 -7.92
N TYR A 50 -1.13 -6.84 -7.59
CA TYR A 50 -1.51 -8.07 -8.29
C TYR A 50 -2.99 -8.10 -8.59
N LYS A 51 -3.33 -8.54 -9.79
CA LYS A 51 -4.70 -8.85 -10.14
C LYS A 51 -4.67 -9.92 -11.21
N ALA A 52 -5.53 -10.95 -11.06
CA ALA A 52 -5.57 -12.05 -12.01
C ALA A 52 -5.87 -11.51 -13.41
N GLY A 53 -5.10 -11.95 -14.39
CA GLY A 53 -5.25 -11.49 -15.76
C GLY A 53 -4.44 -10.25 -16.10
N TYR A 54 -3.63 -9.77 -15.17
CA TYR A 54 -2.84 -8.56 -15.37
C TYR A 54 -1.39 -8.81 -15.01
N LEU A 55 -0.51 -7.99 -15.57
CA LEU A 55 0.91 -8.07 -15.25
C LEU A 55 1.14 -7.52 -13.84
N ILE A 56 1.95 -8.23 -13.07
CA ILE A 56 2.31 -7.82 -11.71
C ILE A 56 3.25 -6.63 -11.80
N LYS A 57 3.05 -5.67 -10.91
CA LYS A 57 3.91 -4.51 -10.81
C LYS A 57 4.43 -4.35 -9.39
N SER A 58 5.70 -3.99 -9.28
CA SER A 58 6.31 -3.72 -7.98
C SER A 58 6.95 -2.35 -7.99
N TYR A 59 6.85 -1.68 -6.88
CA TYR A 59 7.40 -0.33 -6.70
C TYR A 59 8.16 -0.28 -5.40
N THR A 60 9.24 0.47 -5.40
CA THR A 60 10.05 0.65 -4.19
C THR A 60 9.75 2.05 -3.65
N ILE A 61 9.50 2.13 -2.35
CA ILE A 61 9.23 3.41 -1.69
C ILE A 61 10.19 3.58 -0.52
N GLN A 62 10.39 4.84 -0.15
CA GLN A 62 11.14 5.20 1.04
C GLN A 62 10.16 5.82 2.02
N ALA A 63 10.08 5.29 3.22
CA ALA A 63 9.17 5.79 4.23
C ALA A 63 9.94 6.41 5.38
N GLU A 64 9.41 7.49 5.94
CA GLU A 64 9.99 8.16 7.09
C GLU A 64 9.00 8.11 8.25
N ASP A 65 9.53 7.86 9.43
CA ASP A 65 8.69 7.81 10.62
C ASP A 65 8.52 9.23 11.14
N ASN A 66 7.71 10.00 10.42
CA ASN A 66 7.56 11.42 10.68
C ASN A 66 6.15 11.80 11.17
N GLY A 67 5.34 10.82 11.49
CA GLY A 67 3.99 11.07 12.00
C GLY A 67 3.00 11.50 10.94
N LYS A 68 3.37 11.43 9.66
CA LYS A 68 2.50 11.84 8.56
C LYS A 68 2.03 10.65 7.78
N ASP A 69 0.85 10.77 7.20
CA ASP A 69 0.32 9.76 6.28
C ASP A 69 0.89 9.98 4.90
N ASP A 70 1.20 8.89 4.23
CA ASP A 70 1.62 8.92 2.82
C ASP A 70 0.55 8.23 2.00
N GLU A 71 0.28 8.77 0.81
CA GLU A 71 -0.68 8.20 -0.11
C GLU A 71 -0.02 7.97 -1.45
N TYR A 72 -0.32 6.84 -2.06
CA TYR A 72 0.21 6.48 -3.36
C TYR A 72 -0.92 6.11 -4.30
N SER A 73 -0.83 6.59 -5.52
CA SER A 73 -1.73 6.21 -6.61
C SER A 73 -0.87 5.83 -7.79
N TYR A 74 -0.99 4.59 -8.20
CA TYR A 74 -0.19 4.05 -9.29
C TYR A 74 -1.04 3.90 -10.53
N ALA A 75 -0.38 3.72 -11.66
CA ALA A 75 -1.08 3.50 -12.91
C ALA A 75 -1.82 2.17 -12.88
N ASP A 76 -2.86 2.06 -13.72
CA ASP A 76 -3.60 0.82 -13.86
C ASP A 76 -2.67 -0.30 -14.31
N LEU A 77 -2.96 -1.50 -13.86
CA LEU A 77 -2.22 -2.67 -14.31
C LEU A 77 -2.55 -2.97 -15.76
N ILE A 78 -1.60 -3.60 -16.44
CA ILE A 78 -1.72 -3.91 -17.85
C ILE A 78 -2.24 -5.32 -18.00
N SER A 79 -3.31 -5.48 -18.80
CA SER A 79 -3.89 -6.79 -19.04
C SER A 79 -2.93 -7.66 -19.83
N VAL A 80 -2.82 -8.93 -19.43
CA VAL A 80 -1.96 -9.86 -20.17
C VAL A 80 -2.63 -10.34 -21.44
N LEU A 81 -3.91 -10.05 -21.59
CA LEU A 81 -4.65 -10.48 -22.78
C LEU A 81 -4.64 -9.46 -23.90
N ASP A 82 -4.11 -8.29 -23.66
CA ASP A 82 -4.09 -7.21 -24.69
C ASP A 82 -2.87 -7.28 -25.56
#